data_74e44212ac3244929b5c8af341c07c97
#
_entry.id   74e44212ac3244929b5c8af341c07c97
#
_cell.length_a   1.000
_cell.length_b   1.000
_cell.length_c   1.000
_cell.angle_alpha   90.00
_cell.angle_beta   90.00
_cell.angle_gamma   90.00
#
_symmetry.space_group_name_H-M   'P 1'
#
loop_
_entity.id
_entity.type
_entity.pdbx_description
1 polymer ?
#
loop_
_entity_poly.entity_id
_entity_poly.type
_entity_poly.pdbx_seq_one_letter_code
_entity_poly.pdbx_strand_id
1 'polypeptide(L)'
;MRELLTGIYSWPWFSEPHGYNFNGHLVLHAGGNLCIDPVEPTDDDLEELGRRGVAHILITNRNHSRAANKVRARTGARTAIHSADAPHARSEGAQLDGELKLGQKVGPFVVHGAPGKSAGEVVLHWPERKILLVGDAVVGHPPGRCKLLPDKVVDDPSRLRESVRGLLSIDFDTLLVGDGEPILQSAKGRLRELVATFSE
;
A
#
# COMPACT_ATOMS: atom_id res chain seq x y z
N MET A 1 -4.58 -16.22 3.70
CA MET A 1 -4.96 -15.07 2.82
C MET A 1 -6.41 -15.19 2.36
N ARG A 2 -7.10 -14.05 2.16
CA ARG A 2 -8.47 -13.96 1.63
C ARG A 2 -8.43 -13.29 0.25
N GLU A 3 -9.14 -13.84 -0.73
CA GLU A 3 -9.33 -13.17 -2.01
C GLU A 3 -10.34 -12.02 -1.85
N LEU A 4 -9.91 -10.80 -2.19
CA LEU A 4 -10.75 -9.60 -2.16
C LEU A 4 -11.46 -9.36 -3.49
N LEU A 5 -10.72 -9.56 -4.57
CA LEU A 5 -11.13 -9.45 -5.96
C LEU A 5 -10.39 -10.53 -6.75
N THR A 6 -10.90 -10.94 -7.90
CA THR A 6 -10.26 -11.96 -8.74
C THR A 6 -8.77 -11.68 -8.93
N GLY A 7 -7.91 -12.58 -8.42
CA GLY A 7 -6.45 -12.48 -8.49
C GLY A 7 -5.82 -11.45 -7.53
N ILE A 8 -6.58 -10.89 -6.60
CA ILE A 8 -6.07 -9.99 -5.57
C ILE A 8 -6.43 -10.54 -4.19
N TYR A 9 -5.41 -10.85 -3.42
CA TYR A 9 -5.51 -11.43 -2.09
C TYR A 9 -4.99 -10.45 -1.05
N SER A 10 -5.49 -10.55 0.18
CA SER A 10 -4.97 -9.83 1.34
C SER A 10 -4.89 -10.76 2.54
N TRP A 11 -3.92 -10.47 3.42
CA TRP A 11 -3.84 -11.05 4.75
C TRP A 11 -3.65 -9.94 5.76
N PRO A 12 -4.39 -9.99 6.89
CA PRO A 12 -4.32 -8.98 7.92
C PRO A 12 -3.29 -9.32 8.99
N TRP A 13 -2.77 -8.29 9.63
CA TRP A 13 -2.11 -8.35 10.93
C TRP A 13 -2.77 -7.33 11.85
N PHE A 14 -3.39 -7.78 12.97
CA PHE A 14 -4.09 -6.88 13.86
C PHE A 14 -3.12 -6.04 14.69
N SER A 15 -3.26 -4.74 14.62
CA SER A 15 -2.50 -3.78 15.41
C SER A 15 -3.28 -3.36 16.64
N GLU A 16 -2.98 -3.94 17.82
CA GLU A 16 -3.66 -3.60 19.06
C GLU A 16 -3.60 -2.10 19.39
N PRO A 17 -2.47 -1.41 19.25
CA PRO A 17 -2.41 0.02 19.55
C PRO A 17 -3.31 0.89 18.67
N HIS A 18 -3.63 0.42 17.45
CA HIS A 18 -4.45 1.17 16.49
C HIS A 18 -5.91 0.72 16.46
N GLY A 19 -6.19 -0.51 16.92
CA GLY A 19 -7.53 -1.09 16.95
C GLY A 19 -8.07 -1.51 15.57
N TYR A 20 -7.19 -1.69 14.57
CA TYR A 20 -7.54 -2.17 13.23
C TYR A 20 -6.41 -2.97 12.60
N ASN A 21 -6.72 -3.64 11.49
CA ASN A 21 -5.76 -4.46 10.78
C ASN A 21 -4.81 -3.61 9.92
N PHE A 22 -3.55 -4.01 9.89
CA PHE A 22 -2.64 -3.71 8.80
C PHE A 22 -2.72 -4.82 7.76
N ASN A 23 -2.55 -4.52 6.48
CA ASN A 23 -2.78 -5.45 5.39
C ASN A 23 -1.55 -5.61 4.50
N GLY A 24 -1.18 -6.86 4.22
CA GLY A 24 -0.36 -7.21 3.08
C GLY A 24 -1.25 -7.62 1.90
N HIS A 25 -0.82 -7.34 0.69
CA HIS A 25 -1.55 -7.71 -0.52
C HIS A 25 -0.71 -8.56 -1.46
N LEU A 26 -1.34 -9.56 -2.09
CA LEU A 26 -0.77 -10.34 -3.20
C LEU A 26 -1.62 -10.11 -4.44
N VAL A 27 -0.99 -9.69 -5.53
CA VAL A 27 -1.61 -9.48 -6.83
C VAL A 27 -1.05 -10.48 -7.83
N LEU A 28 -1.90 -11.33 -8.38
CA LEU A 28 -1.52 -12.27 -9.42
C LEU A 28 -1.40 -11.53 -10.75
N HIS A 29 -0.27 -11.72 -11.43
CA HIS A 29 0.01 -11.08 -12.70
C HIS A 29 0.86 -11.98 -13.61
N ALA A 30 0.54 -12.01 -14.91
CA ALA A 30 1.22 -12.88 -15.89
C ALA A 30 2.73 -12.60 -16.01
N GLY A 31 3.16 -11.35 -15.79
CA GLY A 31 4.57 -10.95 -15.76
C GLY A 31 5.28 -11.19 -14.44
N GLY A 32 4.67 -11.92 -13.50
CA GLY A 32 5.16 -12.19 -12.15
C GLY A 32 4.28 -11.55 -11.08
N ASN A 33 3.98 -12.32 -10.02
CA ASN A 33 3.11 -11.87 -8.93
C ASN A 33 3.79 -10.79 -8.08
N LEU A 34 2.98 -9.88 -7.58
CA LEU A 34 3.41 -8.73 -6.79
C LEU A 34 2.91 -8.87 -5.35
N CYS A 35 3.81 -8.75 -4.39
CA CYS A 35 3.48 -8.60 -2.98
C CYS A 35 3.62 -7.12 -2.60
N ILE A 36 2.62 -6.53 -1.95
CA ILE A 36 2.61 -5.11 -1.63
C ILE A 36 2.43 -4.95 -0.13
N ASP A 37 3.32 -4.16 0.48
CA ASP A 37 3.31 -3.80 1.90
C ASP A 37 3.13 -5.00 2.85
N PRO A 38 3.94 -6.07 2.73
CA PRO A 38 3.74 -7.29 3.49
C PRO A 38 3.77 -7.05 5.00
N VAL A 39 2.68 -7.41 5.67
CA VAL A 39 2.61 -7.53 7.14
C VAL A 39 3.00 -8.93 7.56
N GLU A 40 3.21 -9.15 8.88
CA GLU A 40 3.59 -10.46 9.40
C GLU A 40 2.59 -11.54 8.96
N PRO A 41 3.00 -12.50 8.11
CA PRO A 41 2.12 -13.55 7.64
C PRO A 41 2.04 -14.68 8.67
N THR A 42 0.92 -15.40 8.69
CA THR A 42 0.86 -16.73 9.30
C THR A 42 1.75 -17.71 8.52
N ASP A 43 2.05 -18.87 9.09
CA ASP A 43 2.82 -19.90 8.38
C ASP A 43 2.10 -20.35 7.10
N ASP A 44 0.78 -20.53 7.16
CA ASP A 44 -0.05 -20.88 6.00
C ASP A 44 -0.02 -19.80 4.92
N ASP A 45 -0.08 -18.51 5.30
CA ASP A 45 0.03 -17.40 4.35
C ASP A 45 1.40 -17.35 3.70
N LEU A 46 2.47 -17.60 4.47
CA LEU A 46 3.83 -17.62 3.97
C LEU A 46 4.07 -18.81 3.02
N GLU A 47 3.52 -19.97 3.33
CA GLU A 47 3.55 -21.13 2.43
C GLU A 47 2.81 -20.85 1.12
N GLU A 48 1.64 -20.23 1.22
CA GLU A 48 0.84 -19.87 0.03
C GLU A 48 1.55 -18.83 -0.84
N LEU A 49 2.21 -17.82 -0.24
CA LEU A 49 3.07 -16.88 -0.97
C LEU A 49 4.21 -17.61 -1.70
N GLY A 50 4.87 -18.58 -1.04
CA GLY A 50 5.89 -19.40 -1.63
C GLY A 50 5.37 -20.28 -2.78
N ARG A 51 4.20 -20.90 -2.61
CA ARG A 51 3.58 -21.77 -3.61
C ARG A 51 3.12 -21.01 -4.87
N ARG A 52 2.54 -19.83 -4.69
CA ARG A 52 2.13 -18.96 -5.82
C ARG A 52 3.32 -18.31 -6.51
N GLY A 53 4.41 -18.14 -5.77
CA GLY A 53 5.57 -17.36 -6.20
C GLY A 53 5.30 -15.85 -6.11
N VAL A 54 6.32 -15.09 -5.76
CA VAL A 54 6.32 -13.63 -5.77
C VAL A 54 7.57 -13.18 -6.53
N ALA A 55 7.40 -12.35 -7.55
CA ALA A 55 8.51 -11.80 -8.32
C ALA A 55 9.03 -10.49 -7.71
N HIS A 56 8.12 -9.66 -7.25
CA HIS A 56 8.47 -8.35 -6.69
C HIS A 56 7.70 -8.06 -5.40
N ILE A 57 8.38 -7.44 -4.45
CA ILE A 57 7.81 -6.82 -3.26
C ILE A 57 7.86 -5.30 -3.47
N LEU A 58 6.70 -4.65 -3.43
CA LEU A 58 6.57 -3.20 -3.59
C LEU A 58 6.21 -2.59 -2.23
N ILE A 59 6.99 -1.63 -1.80
CA ILE A 59 6.83 -0.94 -0.51
C ILE A 59 6.36 0.48 -0.78
N THR A 60 5.18 0.85 -0.26
CA THR A 60 4.56 2.15 -0.55
C THR A 60 5.18 3.29 0.25
N ASN A 61 5.69 3.03 1.46
CA ASN A 61 6.39 4.01 2.28
C ASN A 61 7.42 3.34 3.21
N ARG A 62 8.27 4.14 3.84
CA ARG A 62 9.39 3.68 4.69
C ARG A 62 8.99 2.79 5.88
N ASN A 63 7.75 2.89 6.37
CA ASN A 63 7.26 2.12 7.51
C ASN A 63 6.64 0.77 7.09
N HIS A 64 6.43 0.53 5.80
CA HIS A 64 5.75 -0.65 5.27
C HIS A 64 6.72 -1.77 4.84
N SER A 65 8.02 -1.66 5.18
CA SER A 65 9.00 -2.74 4.94
C SER A 65 8.77 -3.98 5.83
N ARG A 66 8.17 -3.82 6.97
CA ARG A 66 7.66 -4.82 7.95
C ARG A 66 8.17 -6.26 7.70
N ALA A 67 7.36 -7.14 7.07
CA ALA A 67 7.70 -8.54 6.76
C ALA A 67 8.35 -8.74 5.37
N ALA A 68 8.81 -7.68 4.70
CA ALA A 68 9.38 -7.78 3.35
C ALA A 68 10.55 -8.77 3.27
N ASN A 69 11.47 -8.73 4.24
CA ASN A 69 12.60 -9.66 4.27
C ASN A 69 12.17 -11.12 4.46
N LYS A 70 11.10 -11.36 5.24
CA LYS A 70 10.56 -12.71 5.48
C LYS A 70 9.93 -13.28 4.19
N VAL A 71 9.12 -12.47 3.49
CA VAL A 71 8.55 -12.84 2.20
C VAL A 71 9.64 -13.03 1.16
N ARG A 72 10.63 -12.12 1.10
CA ARG A 72 11.81 -12.24 0.24
C ARG A 72 12.56 -13.56 0.46
N ALA A 73 12.86 -13.90 1.70
CA ALA A 73 13.57 -15.13 2.04
C ALA A 73 12.82 -16.39 1.57
N ARG A 74 11.48 -16.36 1.62
CA ARG A 74 10.62 -17.49 1.20
C ARG A 74 10.46 -17.61 -0.31
N THR A 75 10.48 -16.48 -1.04
CA THR A 75 10.09 -16.42 -2.47
C THR A 75 11.22 -16.08 -3.43
N GLY A 76 12.32 -15.50 -2.93
CA GLY A 76 13.37 -14.94 -3.78
C GLY A 76 13.00 -13.60 -4.45
N ALA A 77 11.87 -13.00 -4.06
CA ALA A 77 11.36 -11.75 -4.66
C ALA A 77 12.34 -10.59 -4.50
N ARG A 78 12.34 -9.69 -5.48
CA ARG A 78 13.09 -8.42 -5.45
C ARG A 78 12.24 -7.34 -4.80
N THR A 79 12.83 -6.57 -3.89
CA THR A 79 12.13 -5.52 -3.12
C THR A 79 12.45 -4.14 -3.66
N ALA A 80 11.42 -3.32 -3.89
CA ALA A 80 11.54 -1.94 -4.36
C ALA A 80 10.72 -0.98 -3.49
N ILE A 81 11.29 0.22 -3.28
CA ILE A 81 10.67 1.35 -2.56
C ILE A 81 11.10 2.64 -3.27
N HIS A 82 10.38 3.75 -3.06
CA HIS A 82 10.81 5.06 -3.56
C HIS A 82 12.11 5.52 -2.89
N SER A 83 13.02 6.16 -3.67
CA SER A 83 14.37 6.52 -3.22
C SER A 83 14.40 7.40 -1.98
N ALA A 84 13.44 8.32 -1.82
CA ALA A 84 13.38 9.20 -0.64
C ALA A 84 13.11 8.45 0.67
N ASP A 85 12.45 7.30 0.63
CA ASP A 85 12.14 6.47 1.80
C ASP A 85 13.16 5.33 2.03
N ALA A 86 13.97 5.02 1.01
CA ALA A 86 14.93 3.91 1.05
C ALA A 86 15.97 4.01 2.19
N PRO A 87 16.55 5.18 2.53
CA PRO A 87 17.50 5.28 3.63
C PRO A 87 16.92 4.84 4.97
N HIS A 88 15.70 5.31 5.29
CA HIS A 88 15.03 4.93 6.53
C HIS A 88 14.69 3.43 6.54
N ALA A 89 14.10 2.89 5.47
CA ALA A 89 13.78 1.47 5.40
C ALA A 89 15.03 0.59 5.56
N ARG A 90 16.19 0.99 5.00
CA ARG A 90 17.46 0.29 5.20
C ARG A 90 17.96 0.37 6.65
N SER A 91 17.80 1.49 7.32
CA SER A 91 18.19 1.62 8.73
C SER A 91 17.37 0.71 9.65
N GLU A 92 16.13 0.38 9.24
CA GLU A 92 15.27 -0.61 9.89
C GLU A 92 15.54 -2.07 9.40
N GLY A 93 16.59 -2.27 8.60
CA GLY A 93 17.03 -3.60 8.15
C GLY A 93 16.41 -4.10 6.84
N ALA A 94 15.63 -3.29 6.12
CA ALA A 94 15.04 -3.71 4.84
C ALA A 94 16.12 -3.98 3.77
N GLN A 95 16.01 -5.13 3.10
CA GLN A 95 16.83 -5.47 1.95
C GLN A 95 16.15 -4.99 0.67
N LEU A 96 16.75 -4.00 0.01
CA LEU A 96 16.19 -3.32 -1.15
C LEU A 96 17.04 -3.56 -2.39
N ASP A 97 16.39 -3.93 -3.51
CA ASP A 97 17.03 -4.22 -4.79
C ASP A 97 16.80 -3.15 -5.85
N GLY A 98 15.76 -2.35 -5.70
CA GLY A 98 15.34 -1.40 -6.72
C GLY A 98 14.58 -0.20 -6.17
N GLU A 99 14.22 0.69 -7.10
CA GLU A 99 13.50 1.92 -6.83
C GLU A 99 12.14 1.91 -7.52
N LEU A 100 11.11 2.39 -6.82
CA LEU A 100 9.83 2.77 -7.41
C LEU A 100 9.91 4.23 -7.87
N LYS A 101 9.86 4.44 -9.18
CA LYS A 101 9.92 5.79 -9.77
C LYS A 101 8.51 6.28 -10.11
N LEU A 102 8.25 7.56 -9.87
CA LEU A 102 6.97 8.16 -10.25
C LEU A 102 6.73 8.05 -11.76
N GLY A 103 5.52 7.68 -12.14
CA GLY A 103 5.13 7.40 -13.53
C GLY A 103 5.60 6.04 -14.07
N GLN A 104 6.40 5.28 -13.32
CA GLN A 104 6.84 3.94 -13.71
C GLN A 104 5.63 2.98 -13.73
N LYS A 105 5.63 2.08 -14.73
CA LYS A 105 4.72 0.93 -14.75
C LYS A 105 5.42 -0.29 -14.14
N VAL A 106 4.80 -0.90 -13.11
CA VAL A 106 5.29 -2.12 -12.45
C VAL A 106 4.16 -3.15 -12.43
N GLY A 107 4.30 -4.22 -13.22
CA GLY A 107 3.19 -5.12 -13.48
C GLY A 107 2.00 -4.35 -14.06
N PRO A 108 0.81 -4.43 -13.45
CA PRO A 108 -0.37 -3.70 -13.92
C PRO A 108 -0.45 -2.26 -13.37
N PHE A 109 0.42 -1.89 -12.43
CA PHE A 109 0.33 -0.62 -11.70
C PHE A 109 1.15 0.50 -12.34
N VAL A 110 0.59 1.72 -12.31
CA VAL A 110 1.32 2.98 -12.48
C VAL A 110 1.61 3.55 -11.09
N VAL A 111 2.85 3.96 -10.84
CA VAL A 111 3.29 4.52 -9.56
C VAL A 111 3.01 6.03 -9.54
N HIS A 112 2.25 6.51 -8.56
CA HIS A 112 2.04 7.94 -8.33
C HIS A 112 2.59 8.36 -6.96
N GLY A 113 3.06 9.59 -6.83
CA GLY A 113 3.50 10.14 -5.56
C GLY A 113 2.30 10.57 -4.70
N ALA A 114 2.41 10.31 -3.38
CA ALA A 114 1.47 10.81 -2.39
C ALA A 114 2.22 11.29 -1.12
N PRO A 115 3.25 12.15 -1.26
CA PRO A 115 4.08 12.55 -0.14
C PRO A 115 3.28 13.28 0.94
N GLY A 116 3.80 13.21 2.17
CA GLY A 116 3.24 13.86 3.35
C GLY A 116 3.38 13.01 4.60
N LYS A 117 2.94 11.73 4.57
CA LYS A 117 3.24 10.80 5.67
C LYS A 117 4.74 10.53 5.74
N SER A 118 5.34 10.33 4.56
CA SER A 118 6.78 10.35 4.34
C SER A 118 7.09 11.04 3.00
N ALA A 119 8.34 11.40 2.79
CA ALA A 119 8.76 12.06 1.53
C ALA A 119 8.63 11.14 0.31
N GLY A 120 8.79 9.83 0.50
CA GLY A 120 8.77 8.82 -0.55
C GLY A 120 7.47 8.03 -0.62
N GLU A 121 6.40 8.46 0.03
CA GLU A 121 5.10 7.78 -0.06
C GLU A 121 4.60 7.73 -1.50
N VAL A 122 4.24 6.53 -1.96
CA VAL A 122 3.66 6.30 -3.28
C VAL A 122 2.33 5.55 -3.17
N VAL A 123 1.51 5.70 -4.19
CA VAL A 123 0.29 4.91 -4.40
C VAL A 123 0.40 4.17 -5.73
N LEU A 124 -0.25 3.02 -5.82
CA LEU A 124 -0.21 2.14 -6.98
C LEU A 124 -1.58 2.13 -7.64
N HIS A 125 -1.66 2.61 -8.88
CA HIS A 125 -2.90 2.68 -9.64
C HIS A 125 -2.94 1.62 -10.74
N TRP A 126 -3.98 0.79 -10.75
CA TRP A 126 -4.28 -0.15 -11.82
C TRP A 126 -5.42 0.40 -12.69
N PRO A 127 -5.13 1.12 -13.79
CA PRO A 127 -6.14 1.83 -14.56
C PRO A 127 -7.22 0.92 -15.13
N GLU A 128 -6.84 -0.24 -15.68
CA GLU A 128 -7.75 -1.15 -16.38
C GLU A 128 -8.81 -1.75 -15.46
N ARG A 129 -8.51 -1.83 -14.15
CA ARG A 129 -9.43 -2.35 -13.13
C ARG A 129 -9.97 -1.28 -12.19
N LYS A 130 -9.60 -0.02 -12.40
CA LYS A 130 -9.97 1.13 -11.54
C LYS A 130 -9.66 0.88 -10.06
N ILE A 131 -8.48 0.32 -9.79
CA ILE A 131 -8.02 0.03 -8.44
C ILE A 131 -6.91 1.01 -8.06
N LEU A 132 -7.06 1.63 -6.90
CA LEU A 132 -6.01 2.40 -6.26
C LEU A 132 -5.57 1.65 -4.99
N LEU A 133 -4.28 1.38 -4.84
CA LEU A 133 -3.70 0.84 -3.62
C LEU A 133 -2.88 1.94 -2.96
N VAL A 134 -3.17 2.18 -1.70
CA VAL A 134 -2.51 3.22 -0.89
C VAL A 134 -1.89 2.61 0.36
N GLY A 135 -0.76 3.18 0.79
CA GLY A 135 -0.17 2.92 2.09
C GLY A 135 -0.83 3.77 3.17
N ASP A 136 -0.05 4.65 3.78
CA ASP A 136 -0.48 5.53 4.86
C ASP A 136 -1.16 6.83 4.40
N ALA A 137 -1.22 7.08 3.07
CA ALA A 137 -1.88 8.26 2.54
C ALA A 137 -3.37 8.32 2.93
N VAL A 138 -4.02 7.15 3.04
CA VAL A 138 -5.42 7.03 3.47
C VAL A 138 -5.58 5.75 4.27
N VAL A 139 -6.28 5.84 5.41
CA VAL A 139 -6.64 4.70 6.27
C VAL A 139 -8.12 4.37 6.09
N GLY A 140 -8.44 3.08 5.92
CA GLY A 140 -9.81 2.54 5.79
C GLY A 140 -10.48 2.25 7.13
N HIS A 141 -10.57 3.25 8.01
CA HIS A 141 -11.18 3.07 9.34
C HIS A 141 -11.96 4.32 9.77
N PRO A 142 -13.18 4.17 10.35
CA PRO A 142 -13.95 2.91 10.51
C PRO A 142 -14.33 2.30 9.15
N PRO A 143 -14.76 1.03 9.11
CA PRO A 143 -15.13 0.35 7.86
C PRO A 143 -16.06 1.17 6.97
N GLY A 144 -15.76 1.21 5.65
CA GLY A 144 -16.51 1.98 4.67
C GLY A 144 -16.22 3.49 4.66
N ARG A 145 -15.25 3.95 5.43
CA ARG A 145 -14.82 5.36 5.48
C ARG A 145 -13.31 5.50 5.24
N CYS A 146 -12.93 6.67 4.73
CA CYS A 146 -11.55 7.09 4.65
C CYS A 146 -11.22 8.07 5.78
N LYS A 147 -10.00 7.98 6.33
CA LYS A 147 -9.44 8.99 7.24
C LYS A 147 -7.96 9.21 6.98
N LEU A 148 -7.39 10.28 7.48
CA LEU A 148 -5.95 10.48 7.60
C LEU A 148 -5.43 9.94 8.93
N LEU A 149 -4.15 9.64 8.97
CA LEU A 149 -3.43 9.44 10.21
C LEU A 149 -3.40 10.75 11.04
N PRO A 150 -3.25 10.66 12.37
CA PRO A 150 -3.04 11.84 13.21
C PRO A 150 -1.81 12.64 12.77
N ASP A 151 -1.91 13.97 12.74
CA ASP A 151 -0.83 14.88 12.29
C ASP A 151 0.53 14.61 12.99
N LYS A 152 0.50 14.16 14.26
CA LYS A 152 1.71 13.86 15.05
C LYS A 152 2.58 12.72 14.52
N VAL A 153 2.04 11.87 13.64
CA VAL A 153 2.75 10.72 13.02
C VAL A 153 2.97 10.91 11.52
N VAL A 154 2.76 12.13 11.02
CA VAL A 154 2.89 12.54 9.62
C VAL A 154 3.99 13.57 9.52
N ASP A 155 4.91 13.43 8.56
CA ASP A 155 6.03 14.35 8.39
C ASP A 155 5.56 15.75 7.98
N ASP A 156 4.60 15.84 7.05
CA ASP A 156 3.99 17.06 6.55
C ASP A 156 2.50 16.89 6.35
N PRO A 157 1.67 17.26 7.36
CA PRO A 157 0.21 17.10 7.27
C PRO A 157 -0.43 17.94 6.16
N SER A 158 0.11 19.11 5.84
CA SER A 158 -0.41 19.95 4.76
C SER A 158 -0.17 19.29 3.40
N ARG A 159 1.03 18.79 3.20
CA ARG A 159 1.42 18.07 1.99
C ARG A 159 0.62 16.78 1.82
N LEU A 160 0.36 16.05 2.91
CA LEU A 160 -0.50 14.87 2.87
C LEU A 160 -1.91 15.22 2.37
N ARG A 161 -2.53 16.29 2.90
CA ARG A 161 -3.85 16.75 2.46
C ARG A 161 -3.86 17.14 0.97
N GLU A 162 -2.82 17.82 0.50
CA GLU A 162 -2.66 18.13 -0.95
C GLU A 162 -2.55 16.86 -1.79
N SER A 163 -1.71 15.92 -1.39
CA SER A 163 -1.55 14.63 -2.05
C SER A 163 -2.87 13.89 -2.15
N VAL A 164 -3.60 13.78 -1.04
CA VAL A 164 -4.90 13.09 -0.99
C VAL A 164 -5.96 13.81 -1.85
N ARG A 165 -5.99 15.15 -1.90
CA ARG A 165 -6.81 15.90 -2.87
C ARG A 165 -6.45 15.53 -4.31
N GLY A 166 -5.15 15.42 -4.59
CA GLY A 166 -4.63 15.04 -5.93
C GLY A 166 -5.08 13.65 -6.38
N LEU A 167 -5.27 12.70 -5.46
CA LEU A 167 -5.77 11.35 -5.79
C LEU A 167 -7.17 11.38 -6.42
N LEU A 168 -7.97 12.42 -6.20
CA LEU A 168 -9.28 12.57 -6.85
C LEU A 168 -9.20 12.75 -8.37
N SER A 169 -8.03 13.10 -8.92
CA SER A 169 -7.81 13.15 -10.38
C SER A 169 -7.64 11.76 -11.00
N ILE A 170 -7.29 10.74 -10.20
CA ILE A 170 -7.12 9.35 -10.65
C ILE A 170 -8.50 8.70 -10.83
N ASP A 171 -8.67 7.92 -11.91
CA ASP A 171 -9.91 7.15 -12.13
C ASP A 171 -9.83 5.81 -11.40
N PHE A 172 -10.50 5.72 -10.25
CA PHE A 172 -10.62 4.47 -9.46
C PHE A 172 -12.01 4.37 -8.83
N ASP A 173 -12.40 3.12 -8.56
CA ASP A 173 -13.65 2.78 -7.84
C ASP A 173 -13.36 1.89 -6.60
N THR A 174 -12.25 1.14 -6.65
CA THR A 174 -11.77 0.32 -5.54
C THR A 174 -10.56 0.99 -4.88
N LEU A 175 -10.54 0.99 -3.55
CA LEU A 175 -9.41 1.43 -2.73
C LEU A 175 -8.92 0.26 -1.85
N LEU A 176 -7.71 -0.21 -2.13
CA LEU A 176 -7.00 -1.14 -1.25
C LEU A 176 -6.10 -0.33 -0.33
N VAL A 177 -6.10 -0.64 0.95
CA VAL A 177 -5.40 0.14 1.98
C VAL A 177 -4.37 -0.72 2.71
N GLY A 178 -3.24 -0.12 3.06
CA GLY A 178 -2.27 -0.72 3.98
C GLY A 178 -2.84 -0.87 5.39
N ASP A 179 -3.71 0.05 5.78
CA ASP A 179 -4.25 0.16 7.14
C ASP A 179 -5.78 0.26 7.12
N GLY A 180 -6.47 -0.58 7.91
CA GLY A 180 -7.93 -0.63 8.02
C GLY A 180 -8.59 -1.56 7.00
N GLU A 181 -9.86 -1.29 6.65
CA GLU A 181 -10.64 -2.13 5.73
C GLU A 181 -10.64 -1.56 4.30
N PRO A 182 -10.37 -2.40 3.28
CA PRO A 182 -10.49 -1.99 1.88
C PRO A 182 -11.91 -1.56 1.52
N ILE A 183 -12.04 -0.60 0.61
CA ILE A 183 -13.31 -0.14 0.07
C ILE A 183 -13.41 -0.61 -1.37
N LEU A 184 -14.21 -1.66 -1.61
CA LEU A 184 -14.20 -2.37 -2.88
C LEU A 184 -15.10 -1.75 -3.96
N GLN A 185 -15.98 -0.82 -3.58
CA GLN A 185 -16.91 -0.13 -4.50
C GLN A 185 -17.12 1.31 -4.03
N SER A 186 -17.30 2.23 -4.98
CA SER A 186 -17.57 3.65 -4.72
C SER A 186 -16.50 4.34 -3.83
N ALA A 187 -15.27 3.82 -3.83
CA ALA A 187 -14.20 4.29 -2.96
C ALA A 187 -13.84 5.75 -3.23
N LYS A 188 -13.90 6.20 -4.50
CA LYS A 188 -13.65 7.60 -4.85
C LYS A 188 -14.68 8.56 -4.21
N GLY A 189 -15.92 8.11 -4.02
CA GLY A 189 -16.93 8.85 -3.26
C GLY A 189 -16.53 9.02 -1.80
N ARG A 190 -16.03 7.95 -1.17
CA ARG A 190 -15.54 7.98 0.22
C ARG A 190 -14.32 8.89 0.39
N LEU A 191 -13.42 8.89 -0.62
CA LEU A 191 -12.29 9.80 -0.62
C LEU A 191 -12.74 11.27 -0.74
N ARG A 192 -13.76 11.58 -1.57
CA ARG A 192 -14.35 12.93 -1.66
C ARG A 192 -14.94 13.39 -0.32
N GLU A 193 -15.64 12.51 0.39
CA GLU A 193 -16.17 12.80 1.73
C GLU A 193 -15.04 13.19 2.69
N LEU A 194 -13.92 12.46 2.68
CA LEU A 194 -12.74 12.80 3.48
C LEU A 194 -12.17 14.16 3.08
N VAL A 195 -11.92 14.37 1.77
CA VAL A 195 -11.34 15.63 1.26
C VAL A 195 -12.20 16.83 1.60
N ALA A 196 -13.55 16.69 1.60
CA ALA A 196 -14.46 17.74 2.00
C ALA A 196 -14.32 18.19 3.48
N THR A 197 -13.66 17.38 4.32
CA THR A 197 -13.38 17.75 5.72
C THR A 197 -12.10 18.57 5.88
N PHE A 198 -11.29 18.70 4.84
CA PHE A 198 -10.04 19.45 4.93
C PHE A 198 -10.35 20.95 4.91
N SER A 199 -9.98 21.66 5.96
CA SER A 199 -9.99 23.12 5.98
C SER A 199 -9.09 23.68 4.87
N GLU A 200 -9.48 24.83 4.33
CA GLU A 200 -8.66 25.57 3.38
C GLU A 200 -7.39 26.11 4.04
#